data_9c012aa5501ef48357a8dd41979d65af
#
_entry.id   9c012aa5501ef48357a8dd41979d65af
#
_cell.length_a   1.000
_cell.length_b   1.000
_cell.length_c   1.000
_cell.angle_alpha   90.00
_cell.angle_beta   90.00
_cell.angle_gamma   90.00
#
_symmetry.space_group_name_H-M   'P 1'
#
loop_
_entity.id
_entity.type
_entity.pdbx_description
1 polymer ?
#
loop_
_entity_poly.entity_id
_entity_poly.type
_entity_poly.pdbx_seq_one_letter_code
_entity_poly.pdbx_strand_id
1 'polypeptide(L)'
;KPAVSPFTSLFKLWSVDASEVYSEEGFTAQAIDNRLRAEKLTSAELDDLVKISRPGVVWIKPTSGNSSLKGILLVGLNSTSVFLRGASGEITLSREQFLSSWSGSYLYLWQPPKSFNVLQVGVRNPQGVSWLQDRLAIVDQRSERIITGGRYTAAIAEKVVSFQAQQGLKADGVVGRETIIRLNQLANLQIPRLIREGL
;
A
#
# COMPACT_ATOMS: atom_id res chain seq x y z
N LYS A 1 19.15 -14.10 -19.72
CA LYS A 1 19.26 -13.07 -18.65
C LYS A 1 18.70 -13.66 -17.37
N PRO A 2 19.34 -13.50 -16.23
CA PRO A 2 18.76 -13.91 -14.97
C PRO A 2 17.41 -13.23 -14.80
N ALA A 3 16.42 -13.95 -14.24
CA ALA A 3 15.09 -13.40 -13.98
C ALA A 3 15.23 -12.24 -12.96
N VAL A 4 14.68 -11.07 -13.30
CA VAL A 4 14.68 -9.92 -12.39
C VAL A 4 13.89 -10.29 -11.14
N SER A 5 14.44 -10.00 -9.97
CA SER A 5 13.79 -10.26 -8.69
C SER A 5 12.41 -9.57 -8.62
N PRO A 6 11.38 -10.21 -8.02
CA PRO A 6 10.09 -9.57 -7.80
C PRO A 6 10.19 -8.31 -6.93
N PHE A 7 11.17 -8.25 -6.02
CA PHE A 7 11.46 -7.07 -5.21
C PHE A 7 11.95 -5.89 -6.06
N THR A 8 12.94 -6.12 -6.91
CA THR A 8 13.45 -5.09 -7.85
C THR A 8 12.35 -4.66 -8.83
N SER A 9 11.54 -5.60 -9.29
CA SER A 9 10.41 -5.31 -10.17
C SER A 9 9.34 -4.46 -9.49
N LEU A 10 9.12 -4.64 -8.19
CA LEU A 10 8.18 -3.82 -7.43
C LEU A 10 8.66 -2.37 -7.32
N PHE A 11 9.96 -2.11 -7.08
CA PHE A 11 10.52 -0.76 -7.08
C PHE A 11 10.33 -0.06 -8.42
N LYS A 12 10.48 -0.75 -9.54
CA LYS A 12 10.25 -0.19 -10.88
C LYS A 12 8.81 0.30 -11.08
N LEU A 13 7.82 -0.37 -10.48
CA LEU A 13 6.44 0.12 -10.50
C LEU A 13 6.27 1.43 -9.73
N TRP A 14 7.11 1.70 -8.75
CA TRP A 14 7.15 2.95 -8.00
C TRP A 14 8.06 4.02 -8.63
N SER A 15 8.53 3.78 -9.85
CA SER A 15 9.48 4.66 -10.56
C SER A 15 10.77 4.89 -9.76
N VAL A 16 11.19 3.88 -9.00
CA VAL A 16 12.43 3.86 -8.23
C VAL A 16 13.45 3.03 -8.98
N ASP A 17 14.59 3.64 -9.30
CA ASP A 17 15.75 2.96 -9.84
C ASP A 17 16.54 2.33 -8.68
N ALA A 18 16.13 1.14 -8.29
CA ALA A 18 16.72 0.38 -7.20
C ALA A 18 17.77 -0.58 -7.75
N SER A 19 18.85 -0.79 -6.99
CA SER A 19 19.79 -1.89 -7.26
C SER A 19 19.08 -3.24 -7.15
N GLU A 20 19.69 -4.28 -7.69
CA GLU A 20 19.13 -5.65 -7.61
C GLU A 20 18.99 -6.08 -6.14
N VAL A 21 17.75 -6.47 -5.77
CA VAL A 21 17.39 -6.89 -4.41
C VAL A 21 16.86 -8.31 -4.43
N TYR A 22 17.42 -9.15 -3.57
CA TYR A 22 17.08 -10.57 -3.48
C TYR A 22 16.57 -10.98 -2.09
N SER A 23 16.57 -10.10 -1.10
CA SER A 23 16.13 -10.36 0.26
C SER A 23 15.11 -9.32 0.75
N GLU A 24 14.28 -9.71 1.72
CA GLU A 24 13.31 -8.80 2.35
C GLU A 24 14.01 -7.68 3.15
N GLU A 25 15.16 -7.98 3.77
CA GLU A 25 15.97 -6.98 4.50
C GLU A 25 16.50 -5.90 3.56
N GLY A 26 17.12 -6.30 2.46
CA GLY A 26 17.61 -5.39 1.43
C GLY A 26 16.47 -4.58 0.80
N PHE A 27 15.31 -5.20 0.60
CA PHE A 27 14.11 -4.52 0.13
C PHE A 27 13.63 -3.44 1.09
N THR A 28 13.58 -3.75 2.39
CA THR A 28 13.16 -2.80 3.43
C THR A 28 14.14 -1.63 3.54
N ALA A 29 15.44 -1.90 3.50
CA ALA A 29 16.46 -0.85 3.54
C ALA A 29 16.34 0.10 2.33
N GLN A 30 16.26 -0.45 1.12
CA GLN A 30 16.09 0.38 -0.08
C GLN A 30 14.75 1.15 -0.11
N ALA A 31 13.69 0.60 0.45
CA ALA A 31 12.42 1.33 0.58
C ALA A 31 12.62 2.60 1.41
N ILE A 32 13.30 2.49 2.54
CA ILE A 32 13.60 3.64 3.42
C ILE A 32 14.42 4.70 2.70
N ASP A 33 15.47 4.31 2.00
CA ASP A 33 16.36 5.20 1.23
C ASP A 33 15.60 5.98 0.15
N ASN A 34 14.55 5.36 -0.41
CA ASN A 34 13.69 5.95 -1.43
C ASN A 34 12.40 6.60 -0.85
N ARG A 35 12.36 6.90 0.44
CA ARG A 35 11.22 7.52 1.14
C ARG A 35 9.92 6.71 1.04
N LEU A 36 10.05 5.42 0.89
CA LEU A 36 8.97 4.45 0.95
C LEU A 36 9.04 3.67 2.26
N ARG A 37 8.01 2.89 2.52
CA ARG A 37 7.99 1.88 3.59
C ARG A 37 7.56 0.56 2.99
N ALA A 38 8.26 -0.48 3.36
CA ALA A 38 7.86 -1.86 3.11
C ALA A 38 7.00 -2.36 4.27
N GLU A 39 5.94 -3.08 3.94
CA GLU A 39 5.07 -3.70 4.92
C GLU A 39 4.74 -5.12 4.50
N LYS A 40 4.80 -6.06 5.44
CA LYS A 40 4.51 -7.47 5.20
C LYS A 40 3.35 -7.93 6.06
N LEU A 41 2.34 -8.51 5.44
CA LEU A 41 1.29 -9.29 6.08
C LEU A 41 1.63 -10.77 5.90
N THR A 42 1.44 -11.58 6.95
CA THR A 42 1.73 -13.03 6.94
C THR A 42 0.46 -13.89 6.90
N SER A 43 -0.68 -13.30 7.14
CA SER A 43 -2.00 -13.95 7.12
C SER A 43 -3.02 -13.01 6.47
N ALA A 44 -2.65 -12.44 5.31
CA ALA A 44 -3.53 -11.56 4.57
C ALA A 44 -4.65 -12.35 3.90
N GLU A 45 -5.80 -11.73 3.83
CA GLU A 45 -6.94 -12.18 3.04
C GLU A 45 -7.04 -11.38 1.74
N LEU A 46 -7.86 -11.86 0.80
CA LEU A 46 -8.03 -11.18 -0.49
C LEU A 46 -8.57 -9.74 -0.31
N ASP A 47 -9.42 -9.55 0.69
CA ASP A 47 -9.97 -8.24 1.04
C ASP A 47 -8.90 -7.24 1.52
N ASP A 48 -7.84 -7.71 2.15
CA ASP A 48 -6.71 -6.86 2.53
C ASP A 48 -5.99 -6.33 1.28
N LEU A 49 -5.81 -7.17 0.27
CA LEU A 49 -5.22 -6.77 -1.00
C LEU A 49 -6.07 -5.70 -1.69
N VAL A 50 -7.40 -5.87 -1.66
CA VAL A 50 -8.36 -4.90 -2.21
C VAL A 50 -8.29 -3.58 -1.46
N LYS A 51 -8.32 -3.60 -0.13
CA LYS A 51 -8.28 -2.41 0.73
C LYS A 51 -6.97 -1.64 0.58
N ILE A 52 -5.83 -2.34 0.59
CA ILE A 52 -4.50 -1.76 0.44
C ILE A 52 -4.31 -1.25 -0.99
N SER A 53 -4.78 -2.00 -1.99
CA SER A 53 -4.74 -1.64 -3.41
C SER A 53 -3.35 -1.20 -3.90
N ARG A 54 -2.32 -1.96 -3.54
CA ARG A 54 -0.93 -1.74 -3.97
C ARG A 54 -0.39 -3.00 -4.64
N PRO A 55 0.38 -2.89 -5.72
CA PRO A 55 1.20 -4.00 -6.17
C PRO A 55 2.14 -4.48 -5.08
N GLY A 56 2.46 -5.76 -5.08
CA GLY A 56 3.31 -6.33 -4.03
C GLY A 56 3.86 -7.69 -4.40
N VAL A 57 4.72 -8.22 -3.56
CA VAL A 57 5.21 -9.59 -3.68
C VAL A 57 4.32 -10.51 -2.85
N VAL A 58 3.84 -11.56 -3.48
CA VAL A 58 3.09 -12.64 -2.84
C VAL A 58 3.88 -13.96 -2.95
N TRP A 59 3.69 -14.85 -1.99
CA TRP A 59 4.36 -16.16 -2.00
C TRP A 59 3.35 -17.24 -2.33
N ILE A 60 3.62 -17.98 -3.41
CA ILE A 60 2.76 -19.05 -3.91
C ILE A 60 3.48 -20.40 -3.86
N LYS A 61 2.70 -21.46 -3.70
CA LYS A 61 3.16 -22.84 -3.83
C LYS A 61 3.23 -23.21 -5.31
N PRO A 62 4.38 -23.67 -5.82
CA PRO A 62 4.46 -24.17 -7.19
C PRO A 62 3.58 -25.41 -7.38
N THR A 63 2.97 -25.52 -8.57
CA THR A 63 2.11 -26.67 -8.93
C THR A 63 2.90 -27.96 -9.19
N SER A 64 4.19 -27.86 -9.44
CA SER A 64 5.06 -29.01 -9.72
C SER A 64 6.42 -28.85 -9.04
N GLY A 65 6.89 -29.91 -8.37
CA GLY A 65 8.23 -29.99 -7.79
C GLY A 65 8.30 -29.47 -6.34
N ASN A 66 9.50 -29.25 -5.87
CA ASN A 66 9.91 -28.97 -4.51
C ASN A 66 9.02 -27.95 -3.78
N SER A 67 8.66 -28.23 -2.54
CA SER A 67 7.63 -27.55 -1.72
C SER A 67 7.98 -26.12 -1.25
N SER A 68 9.03 -25.49 -1.75
CA SER A 68 9.38 -24.14 -1.33
C SER A 68 8.49 -23.07 -1.97
N LEU A 69 7.98 -22.15 -1.15
CA LEU A 69 7.22 -20.99 -1.61
C LEU A 69 8.08 -20.13 -2.54
N LYS A 70 7.48 -19.64 -3.62
CA LYS A 70 8.13 -18.70 -4.56
C LYS A 70 7.47 -17.34 -4.47
N GLY A 71 8.31 -16.31 -4.28
CA GLY A 71 7.86 -14.92 -4.38
C GLY A 71 7.58 -14.54 -5.84
N ILE A 72 6.42 -13.97 -6.09
CA ILE A 72 6.02 -13.48 -7.41
C ILE A 72 5.35 -12.10 -7.27
N LEU A 73 5.52 -11.25 -8.28
CA LEU A 73 4.96 -9.91 -8.27
C LEU A 73 3.46 -9.93 -8.60
N LEU A 74 2.63 -9.49 -7.67
CA LEU A 74 1.22 -9.21 -7.84
C LEU A 74 1.07 -7.81 -8.44
N VAL A 75 0.51 -7.71 -9.65
CA VAL A 75 0.40 -6.46 -10.40
C VAL A 75 -1.02 -5.99 -10.65
N GLY A 76 -2.01 -6.84 -10.37
CA GLY A 76 -3.40 -6.48 -10.56
C GLY A 76 -4.37 -7.46 -9.92
N LEU A 77 -5.58 -6.97 -9.68
CA LEU A 77 -6.70 -7.70 -9.11
C LEU A 77 -8.00 -7.06 -9.59
N ASN A 78 -8.96 -7.87 -10.02
CA ASN A 78 -10.33 -7.44 -10.30
C ASN A 78 -11.34 -8.41 -9.65
N SER A 79 -12.61 -8.31 -9.98
CA SER A 79 -13.68 -9.15 -9.38
C SER A 79 -13.51 -10.65 -9.59
N THR A 80 -12.85 -11.08 -10.65
CA THR A 80 -12.71 -12.50 -11.03
C THR A 80 -11.29 -13.01 -11.05
N SER A 81 -10.31 -12.14 -11.24
CA SER A 81 -8.96 -12.52 -11.63
C SER A 81 -7.87 -11.84 -10.81
N VAL A 82 -6.74 -12.51 -10.71
CA VAL A 82 -5.50 -12.03 -10.12
C VAL A 82 -4.41 -12.06 -11.19
N PHE A 83 -3.67 -10.96 -11.31
CA PHE A 83 -2.63 -10.78 -12.32
C PHE A 83 -1.26 -10.77 -11.63
N LEU A 84 -0.47 -11.78 -11.98
CA LEU A 84 0.89 -11.96 -11.47
C LEU A 84 1.89 -11.70 -12.61
N ARG A 85 3.07 -11.22 -12.27
CA ARG A 85 4.15 -11.04 -13.24
C ARG A 85 5.32 -11.94 -12.90
N GLY A 86 5.53 -12.94 -13.76
CA GLY A 86 6.67 -13.85 -13.72
C GLY A 86 7.76 -13.46 -14.72
N ALA A 87 8.81 -14.27 -14.81
CA ALA A 87 9.93 -14.06 -15.71
C ALA A 87 9.52 -14.07 -17.21
N SER A 88 8.51 -14.87 -17.55
CA SER A 88 8.01 -15.04 -18.93
C SER A 88 6.88 -14.07 -19.30
N GLY A 89 6.47 -13.18 -18.40
CA GLY A 89 5.39 -12.25 -18.65
C GLY A 89 4.29 -12.29 -17.59
N GLU A 90 3.12 -11.75 -17.93
CA GLU A 90 1.97 -11.70 -17.03
C GLU A 90 1.21 -13.05 -17.05
N ILE A 91 0.82 -13.49 -15.87
CA ILE A 91 0.06 -14.72 -15.62
C ILE A 91 -1.27 -14.31 -15.01
N THR A 92 -2.36 -14.75 -15.60
CA THR A 92 -3.71 -14.53 -15.05
C THR A 92 -4.21 -15.81 -14.39
N LEU A 93 -4.64 -15.68 -13.14
CA LEU A 93 -5.28 -16.75 -12.37
C LEU A 93 -6.70 -16.34 -12.01
N SER A 94 -7.62 -17.30 -11.88
CA SER A 94 -8.86 -17.03 -11.17
C SER A 94 -8.57 -16.75 -9.69
N ARG A 95 -9.47 -16.07 -8.99
CA ARG A 95 -9.32 -15.85 -7.54
C ARG A 95 -9.18 -17.18 -6.78
N GLU A 96 -9.94 -18.19 -7.17
CA GLU A 96 -9.90 -19.53 -6.57
C GLU A 96 -8.54 -20.20 -6.77
N GLN A 97 -8.00 -20.18 -7.99
CA GLN A 97 -6.66 -20.71 -8.29
C GLN A 97 -5.57 -19.98 -7.50
N PHE A 98 -5.68 -18.66 -7.39
CA PHE A 98 -4.76 -17.89 -6.58
C PHE A 98 -4.84 -18.27 -5.11
N LEU A 99 -6.03 -18.28 -4.52
CA LEU A 99 -6.23 -18.61 -3.11
C LEU A 99 -5.77 -20.02 -2.76
N SER A 100 -5.94 -21.01 -3.65
CA SER A 100 -5.49 -22.38 -3.42
C SER A 100 -3.96 -22.53 -3.36
N SER A 101 -3.22 -21.61 -3.98
CA SER A 101 -1.76 -21.64 -4.04
C SER A 101 -1.07 -20.58 -3.16
N TRP A 102 -1.78 -19.52 -2.80
CA TRP A 102 -1.21 -18.40 -2.02
C TRP A 102 -1.01 -18.76 -0.54
N SER A 103 0.13 -18.36 0.01
CA SER A 103 0.45 -18.61 1.43
C SER A 103 -0.19 -17.62 2.41
N GLY A 104 -0.91 -16.61 1.93
CA GLY A 104 -1.36 -15.48 2.75
C GLY A 104 -0.28 -14.43 3.02
N SER A 105 0.95 -14.62 2.52
CA SER A 105 2.02 -13.62 2.69
C SER A 105 1.96 -12.59 1.57
N TYR A 106 2.00 -11.31 1.97
CA TYR A 106 1.93 -10.18 1.06
C TYR A 106 2.84 -9.04 1.52
N LEU A 107 3.82 -8.67 0.70
CA LEU A 107 4.77 -7.59 0.93
C LEU A 107 4.51 -6.47 -0.07
N TYR A 108 4.27 -5.27 0.40
CA TYR A 108 3.96 -4.12 -0.44
C TYR A 108 4.71 -2.86 -0.01
N LEU A 109 4.73 -1.87 -0.89
CA LEU A 109 5.28 -0.54 -0.62
C LEU A 109 4.15 0.48 -0.44
N TRP A 110 4.42 1.45 0.43
CA TRP A 110 3.57 2.63 0.58
C TRP A 110 4.42 3.87 0.86
N GLN A 111 3.86 5.04 0.59
CA GLN A 111 4.57 6.31 0.74
C GLN A 111 4.04 7.07 1.95
N PRO A 112 4.81 7.20 3.03
CA PRO A 112 4.48 8.08 4.14
C PRO A 112 4.70 9.55 3.77
N PRO A 113 4.06 10.51 4.46
CA PRO A 113 4.46 11.91 4.40
C PRO A 113 5.87 12.10 4.94
N LYS A 114 6.55 13.20 4.54
CA LYS A 114 7.96 13.46 4.85
C LYS A 114 8.33 13.36 6.34
N SER A 115 7.44 13.73 7.23
CA SER A 115 7.65 13.69 8.69
C SER A 115 6.61 12.78 9.32
N PHE A 116 6.61 11.50 8.89
CA PHE A 116 5.62 10.55 9.35
C PHE A 116 5.83 10.18 10.82
N ASN A 117 4.87 10.60 11.62
CA ASN A 117 4.54 10.03 12.93
C ASN A 117 3.03 9.85 12.96
N VAL A 118 2.54 8.87 13.70
CA VAL A 118 1.12 8.69 13.93
C VAL A 118 0.54 10.00 14.48
N LEU A 119 -0.50 10.54 13.85
CA LEU A 119 -1.19 11.72 14.32
C LEU A 119 -2.41 11.30 15.13
N GLN A 120 -2.47 11.77 16.37
CA GLN A 120 -3.59 11.64 17.29
C GLN A 120 -3.76 12.93 18.09
N VAL A 121 -4.91 13.10 18.72
CA VAL A 121 -5.23 14.32 19.48
C VAL A 121 -4.11 14.64 20.49
N GLY A 122 -3.65 15.89 20.47
CA GLY A 122 -2.57 16.40 21.32
C GLY A 122 -1.19 16.39 20.65
N VAL A 123 -0.94 15.58 19.65
CA VAL A 123 0.36 15.55 18.94
C VAL A 123 0.61 16.89 18.24
N ARG A 124 1.81 17.42 18.39
CA ARG A 124 2.29 18.59 17.65
C ARG A 124 3.23 18.11 16.53
N ASN A 125 2.77 18.21 15.31
CA ASN A 125 3.53 17.94 14.10
C ASN A 125 3.05 18.85 12.97
N PRO A 126 3.62 20.08 12.85
CA PRO A 126 3.14 21.06 11.87
C PRO A 126 3.12 20.55 10.43
N GLN A 127 4.16 19.81 10.04
CA GLN A 127 4.26 19.26 8.68
C GLN A 127 3.23 18.16 8.43
N GLY A 128 3.07 17.24 9.39
CA GLY A 128 2.10 16.14 9.29
C GLY A 128 0.66 16.65 9.30
N VAL A 129 0.35 17.61 10.17
CA VAL A 129 -0.98 18.22 10.26
C VAL A 129 -1.29 19.04 8.99
N SER A 130 -0.33 19.80 8.46
CA SER A 130 -0.49 20.49 7.19
C SER A 130 -0.76 19.52 6.05
N TRP A 131 0.06 18.49 5.90
CA TRP A 131 -0.11 17.45 4.89
C TRP A 131 -1.48 16.79 4.98
N LEU A 132 -1.92 16.43 6.19
CA LEU A 132 -3.21 15.80 6.42
C LEU A 132 -4.37 16.69 5.95
N GLN A 133 -4.36 17.94 6.34
CA GLN A 133 -5.41 18.88 5.96
C GLN A 133 -5.43 19.15 4.45
N ASP A 134 -4.26 19.22 3.81
CA ASP A 134 -4.16 19.33 2.34
C ASP A 134 -4.78 18.10 1.66
N ARG A 135 -4.54 16.89 2.18
CA ARG A 135 -5.14 15.65 1.65
C ARG A 135 -6.64 15.59 1.86
N LEU A 136 -7.12 15.94 3.05
CA LEU A 136 -8.55 16.00 3.34
C LEU A 136 -9.26 17.00 2.42
N ALA A 137 -8.68 18.17 2.17
CA ALA A 137 -9.25 19.16 1.25
C ALA A 137 -9.31 18.69 -0.20
N ILE A 138 -8.36 17.87 -0.66
CA ILE A 138 -8.39 17.27 -2.01
C ILE A 138 -9.51 16.23 -2.11
N VAL A 139 -9.68 15.41 -1.07
CA VAL A 139 -10.67 14.32 -1.06
C VAL A 139 -12.07 14.84 -0.79
N ASP A 140 -12.21 15.82 0.10
CA ASP A 140 -13.44 16.51 0.40
C ASP A 140 -13.25 18.02 0.18
N GLN A 141 -13.69 18.51 -0.98
CA GLN A 141 -13.57 19.92 -1.37
C GLN A 141 -14.27 20.90 -0.42
N ARG A 142 -15.12 20.40 0.50
CA ARG A 142 -15.79 21.18 1.55
C ARG A 142 -14.98 21.24 2.85
N SER A 143 -13.88 20.48 2.92
CA SER A 143 -13.06 20.42 4.13
C SER A 143 -12.22 21.69 4.29
N GLU A 144 -12.73 22.65 5.05
CA GLU A 144 -11.99 23.85 5.41
C GLU A 144 -10.77 23.54 6.29
N ARG A 145 -9.71 24.31 6.10
CA ARG A 145 -8.49 24.19 6.88
C ARG A 145 -8.66 24.81 8.27
N ILE A 146 -8.26 24.07 9.31
CA ILE A 146 -8.31 24.52 10.71
C ILE A 146 -6.93 25.04 11.12
N ILE A 147 -6.85 26.29 11.59
CA ILE A 147 -5.60 26.87 12.07
C ILE A 147 -5.34 26.40 13.51
N THR A 148 -4.30 25.59 13.71
CA THR A 148 -4.00 24.94 15.00
C THR A 148 -2.56 25.14 15.47
N GLY A 149 -1.76 25.92 14.75
CA GLY A 149 -0.32 26.04 15.02
C GLY A 149 0.44 24.72 14.87
N GLY A 150 -0.09 23.80 14.05
CA GLY A 150 0.49 22.49 13.80
C GLY A 150 0.20 21.44 14.87
N ARG A 151 -0.79 21.66 15.72
CA ARG A 151 -1.29 20.67 16.68
C ARG A 151 -2.46 19.88 16.09
N TYR A 152 -2.47 18.58 16.25
CA TYR A 152 -3.59 17.73 15.90
C TYR A 152 -4.67 17.86 16.99
N THR A 153 -5.75 18.55 16.69
CA THR A 153 -6.84 18.87 17.62
C THR A 153 -8.02 17.90 17.47
N ALA A 154 -8.94 17.91 18.43
CA ALA A 154 -10.18 17.16 18.35
C ALA A 154 -10.99 17.51 17.09
N ALA A 155 -11.06 18.79 16.72
CA ALA A 155 -11.77 19.23 15.51
C ALA A 155 -11.16 18.65 14.20
N ILE A 156 -9.84 18.45 14.14
CA ILE A 156 -9.22 17.73 13.01
C ILE A 156 -9.52 16.24 13.09
N ALA A 157 -9.49 15.65 14.30
CA ALA A 157 -9.79 14.24 14.51
C ALA A 157 -11.21 13.89 14.07
N GLU A 158 -12.21 14.73 14.32
CA GLU A 158 -13.59 14.55 13.85
C GLU A 158 -13.69 14.46 12.32
N LYS A 159 -12.94 15.28 11.59
CA LYS A 159 -12.85 15.18 10.13
C LYS A 159 -12.23 13.86 9.69
N VAL A 160 -11.20 13.41 10.40
CA VAL A 160 -10.56 12.12 10.12
C VAL A 160 -11.50 10.96 10.42
N VAL A 161 -12.24 10.99 11.54
CA VAL A 161 -13.26 9.99 11.87
C VAL A 161 -14.30 9.90 10.76
N SER A 162 -14.82 11.03 10.30
CA SER A 162 -15.77 11.08 9.20
C SER A 162 -15.20 10.48 7.91
N PHE A 163 -13.97 10.84 7.55
CA PHE A 163 -13.27 10.27 6.41
C PHE A 163 -13.08 8.76 6.55
N GLN A 164 -12.59 8.30 7.68
CA GLN A 164 -12.36 6.88 7.95
C GLN A 164 -13.65 6.07 7.84
N ALA A 165 -14.74 6.55 8.43
CA ALA A 165 -16.05 5.91 8.34
C ALA A 165 -16.55 5.79 6.90
N GLN A 166 -16.43 6.86 6.10
CA GLN A 166 -16.81 6.86 4.69
C GLN A 166 -15.98 5.88 3.84
N GLN A 167 -14.73 5.63 4.26
CA GLN A 167 -13.81 4.75 3.55
C GLN A 167 -13.78 3.32 4.08
N GLY A 168 -14.65 2.98 5.05
CA GLY A 168 -14.69 1.65 5.66
C GLY A 168 -13.45 1.31 6.49
N LEU A 169 -12.73 2.33 6.97
CA LEU A 169 -11.62 2.19 7.90
C LEU A 169 -12.10 2.23 9.35
N LYS A 170 -11.24 1.84 10.29
CA LYS A 170 -11.50 2.05 11.71
C LYS A 170 -11.60 3.56 11.99
N ALA A 171 -12.79 4.01 12.38
CA ALA A 171 -13.09 5.43 12.58
C ALA A 171 -12.70 5.88 14.00
N ASP A 172 -11.40 5.90 14.30
CA ASP A 172 -10.83 6.24 15.60
C ASP A 172 -10.16 7.63 15.66
N GLY A 173 -10.13 8.34 14.53
CA GLY A 173 -9.48 9.64 14.41
C GLY A 173 -7.95 9.59 14.48
N VAL A 174 -7.35 8.40 14.45
CA VAL A 174 -5.88 8.24 14.43
C VAL A 174 -5.39 8.12 12.99
N VAL A 175 -4.46 8.97 12.58
CA VAL A 175 -3.88 8.92 11.24
C VAL A 175 -2.67 8.00 11.26
N GLY A 176 -2.95 6.72 11.07
CA GLY A 176 -1.96 5.67 10.88
C GLY A 176 -1.76 5.31 9.40
N ARG A 177 -1.04 4.20 9.17
CA ARG A 177 -0.71 3.68 7.84
C ARG A 177 -1.93 3.56 6.91
N GLU A 178 -3.00 2.92 7.35
CA GLU A 178 -4.19 2.66 6.51
C GLU A 178 -4.85 3.95 6.06
N THR A 179 -5.01 4.90 6.98
CA THR A 179 -5.56 6.22 6.68
C THR A 179 -4.70 6.96 5.67
N ILE A 180 -3.36 6.90 5.80
CA ILE A 180 -2.43 7.54 4.85
C ILE A 180 -2.51 6.88 3.48
N ILE A 181 -2.50 5.56 3.41
CA ILE A 181 -2.62 4.82 2.15
C ILE A 181 -3.90 5.23 1.43
N ARG A 182 -5.01 5.33 2.15
CA ARG A 182 -6.31 5.68 1.59
C ARG A 182 -6.39 7.14 1.14
N LEU A 183 -5.88 8.07 1.93
CA LEU A 183 -5.76 9.48 1.56
C LEU A 183 -4.93 9.66 0.30
N ASN A 184 -3.75 9.01 0.22
CA ASN A 184 -2.89 9.07 -0.95
C ASN A 184 -3.56 8.48 -2.20
N GLN A 185 -4.36 7.42 -2.03
CA GLN A 185 -5.09 6.79 -3.13
C GLN A 185 -6.16 7.72 -3.72
N LEU A 186 -6.92 8.39 -2.85
CA LEU A 186 -8.03 9.26 -3.27
C LEU A 186 -7.54 10.63 -3.75
N ALA A 187 -6.42 11.13 -3.24
CA ALA A 187 -5.80 12.37 -3.70
C ALA A 187 -5.19 12.26 -5.11
N ASN A 188 -5.49 11.20 -5.83
CA ASN A 188 -5.07 10.96 -7.21
C ASN A 188 -3.57 11.11 -7.48
N LEU A 189 -2.75 10.73 -6.51
CA LEU A 189 -1.30 10.68 -6.70
C LEU A 189 -0.95 9.61 -7.74
N GLN A 190 0.12 9.84 -8.49
CA GLN A 190 0.68 8.84 -9.41
C GLN A 190 1.41 7.74 -8.62
N ILE A 191 0.64 6.97 -7.86
CA ILE A 191 1.11 5.82 -7.10
C ILE A 191 0.58 4.53 -7.73
N PRO A 192 1.36 3.46 -7.75
CA PRO A 192 0.93 2.17 -8.30
C PRO A 192 -0.33 1.67 -7.60
N ARG A 193 -1.31 1.23 -8.36
CA ARG A 193 -2.57 0.64 -7.86
C ARG A 193 -2.67 -0.80 -8.29
N LEU A 194 -3.22 -1.63 -7.40
CA LEU A 194 -3.47 -3.04 -7.66
C LEU A 194 -4.79 -3.26 -8.40
N ILE A 195 -5.84 -2.51 -8.01
CA ILE A 195 -7.17 -2.71 -8.58
C ILE A 195 -7.18 -2.26 -10.04
N ARG A 196 -7.53 -3.20 -10.92
CA ARG A 196 -7.86 -2.96 -12.33
C ARG A 196 -9.39 -2.96 -12.43
N GLU A 197 -9.97 -1.86 -12.87
CA GLU A 197 -11.38 -1.83 -13.24
C GLU A 197 -11.61 -2.86 -14.35
N GLY A 198 -12.76 -3.52 -14.33
CA GLY A 198 -13.05 -4.55 -15.32
C GLY A 198 -13.03 -3.99 -16.73
N LEU A 199 -12.35 -4.70 -17.62
CA LEU A 199 -12.52 -4.54 -19.08
C LEU A 199 -13.92 -4.99 -19.49
#